data_5061bfedbd91c784580ffa128c2f3838
#
_entry.id   5061bfedbd91c784580ffa128c2f3838
#
_cell.length_a   1.000
_cell.length_b   1.000
_cell.length_c   1.000
_cell.angle_alpha   90.00
_cell.angle_beta   90.00
_cell.angle_gamma   90.00
#
_symmetry.space_group_name_H-M   'P 1'
#
loop_
_entity.id
_entity.type
_entity.pdbx_description
1 polymer ?
#
loop_
_entity_poly.entity_id
_entity_poly.type
_entity_poly.pdbx_seq_one_letter_code
_entity_poly.pdbx_strand_id
1 'polypeptide(L)'
;IGQRFSHVISDAGAHVVLVDIQEKSNKKLENELKSRYHTNPSSFKIDITKKHDVMELQKLVLKKYKKVDILVNNAHSIPRTHPKRDAPFEDYPLELWDEAISSNLRGIFLCSQEFGKVMLKQKKGVIINISSIYGMVGPDQRIYGKSRFDSPAFYSATKGAVVNLTRYLAAYWHQKNIRVNTLTLGGVFDSNLHKNKNFVKNYSNKTIIGRMGKKEDFDGALLFLASDASEYVTGSNIVVDGGWTAW
;
A
#
# COMPACT_ATOMS: atom_id res chain seq x y z
N ILE A 1 -2.86 3.52 -7.33
CA ILE A 1 -3.73 2.62 -6.54
C ILE A 1 -4.41 3.39 -5.40
N GLY A 2 -3.69 4.12 -4.56
CA GLY A 2 -4.27 4.79 -3.39
C GLY A 2 -5.49 5.67 -3.69
N GLN A 3 -5.48 6.44 -4.78
CA GLN A 3 -6.65 7.21 -5.21
C GLN A 3 -7.87 6.30 -5.50
N ARG A 4 -7.66 5.17 -6.23
CA ARG A 4 -8.75 4.21 -6.46
C ARG A 4 -9.31 3.65 -5.16
N PHE A 5 -8.45 3.25 -4.26
CA PHE A 5 -8.83 2.77 -2.93
C PHE A 5 -9.65 3.80 -2.14
N SER A 6 -9.26 5.08 -2.23
CA SER A 6 -10.01 6.17 -1.60
C SER A 6 -11.42 6.30 -2.17
N HIS A 7 -11.59 6.17 -3.48
CA HIS A 7 -12.92 6.16 -4.11
C HIS A 7 -13.77 4.98 -3.64
N VAL A 8 -13.21 3.77 -3.66
CA VAL A 8 -13.93 2.54 -3.30
C VAL A 8 -14.40 2.57 -1.85
N ILE A 9 -13.54 2.99 -0.94
CA ILE A 9 -13.88 3.09 0.48
C ILE A 9 -14.89 4.22 0.75
N SER A 10 -14.79 5.36 0.02
CA SER A 10 -15.79 6.44 0.11
C SER A 10 -17.14 6.03 -0.45
N ASP A 11 -17.17 5.27 -1.55
CA ASP A 11 -18.40 4.73 -2.14
C ASP A 11 -19.12 3.77 -1.19
N ALA A 12 -18.36 3.03 -0.40
CA ALA A 12 -18.87 2.20 0.69
C ALA A 12 -19.29 2.99 1.96
N GLY A 13 -19.29 4.34 1.91
CA GLY A 13 -19.80 5.21 2.98
C GLY A 13 -18.77 5.61 4.04
N ALA A 14 -17.49 5.26 3.91
CA ALA A 14 -16.48 5.63 4.90
C ALA A 14 -15.98 7.07 4.73
N HIS A 15 -15.66 7.73 5.84
CA HIS A 15 -14.97 9.02 5.86
C HIS A 15 -13.47 8.82 5.68
N VAL A 16 -12.95 9.10 4.49
CA VAL A 16 -11.55 8.84 4.15
C VAL A 16 -10.65 9.99 4.59
N VAL A 17 -9.57 9.64 5.28
CA VAL A 17 -8.46 10.56 5.57
C VAL A 17 -7.33 10.29 4.59
N LEU A 18 -7.07 11.24 3.71
CA LEU A 18 -6.03 11.20 2.68
C LEU A 18 -4.73 11.74 3.27
N VAL A 19 -3.66 10.95 3.15
CA VAL A 19 -2.34 11.31 3.67
C VAL A 19 -1.30 11.19 2.56
N ASP A 20 -0.65 12.28 2.22
CA ASP A 20 0.41 12.33 1.22
C ASP A 20 1.34 13.52 1.46
N ILE A 21 2.56 13.47 0.96
CA ILE A 21 3.48 14.63 0.92
C ILE A 21 3.09 15.63 -0.18
N GLN A 22 2.32 15.18 -1.19
CA GLN A 22 1.85 15.97 -2.33
C GLN A 22 0.52 16.66 -2.01
N GLU A 23 0.58 17.78 -1.31
CA GLU A 23 -0.59 18.51 -0.82
C GLU A 23 -1.63 18.84 -1.89
N LYS A 24 -1.21 19.36 -3.06
CA LYS A 24 -2.12 19.80 -4.13
C LYS A 24 -2.96 18.64 -4.69
N SER A 25 -2.33 17.51 -4.99
CA SER A 25 -3.04 16.34 -5.52
C SER A 25 -3.96 15.72 -4.46
N ASN A 26 -3.53 15.74 -3.21
CA ASN A 26 -4.30 15.23 -2.08
C ASN A 26 -5.57 16.08 -1.84
N LYS A 27 -5.44 17.41 -1.91
CA LYS A 27 -6.57 18.33 -1.78
C LYS A 27 -7.55 18.23 -2.95
N LYS A 28 -7.04 18.03 -4.17
CA LYS A 28 -7.89 17.78 -5.34
C LYS A 28 -8.75 16.52 -5.14
N LEU A 29 -8.13 15.43 -4.71
CA LEU A 29 -8.84 14.18 -4.43
C LEU A 29 -9.87 14.33 -3.30
N GLU A 30 -9.54 15.06 -2.22
CA GLU A 30 -10.52 15.36 -1.15
C GLU A 30 -11.77 16.02 -1.71
N ASN A 31 -11.60 17.07 -2.53
CA ASN A 31 -12.72 17.78 -3.14
C ASN A 31 -13.56 16.88 -4.07
N GLU A 32 -12.89 16.02 -4.85
CA GLU A 32 -13.54 15.04 -5.72
C GLU A 32 -14.37 14.02 -4.92
N LEU A 33 -13.81 13.45 -3.85
CA LEU A 33 -14.53 12.52 -2.98
C LEU A 33 -15.72 13.20 -2.31
N LYS A 34 -15.55 14.44 -1.85
CA LYS A 34 -16.62 15.21 -1.19
C LYS A 34 -17.77 15.54 -2.14
N SER A 35 -17.48 15.83 -3.42
CA SER A 35 -18.53 16.12 -4.41
C SER A 35 -19.26 14.88 -4.91
N ARG A 36 -18.57 13.72 -4.90
CA ARG A 36 -19.11 12.48 -5.50
C ARG A 36 -19.82 11.58 -4.50
N TYR A 37 -19.39 11.60 -3.24
CA TYR A 37 -19.90 10.69 -2.21
C TYR A 37 -20.46 11.49 -1.01
N HIS A 38 -21.49 10.97 -0.36
CA HIS A 38 -22.06 11.56 0.84
C HIS A 38 -21.21 11.26 2.09
N THR A 39 -19.90 11.55 1.99
CA THR A 39 -18.92 11.33 3.06
C THR A 39 -18.23 12.63 3.43
N ASN A 40 -17.51 12.64 4.55
CA ASN A 40 -16.77 13.81 5.03
C ASN A 40 -15.26 13.52 4.99
N PRO A 41 -14.62 13.50 3.80
CA PRO A 41 -13.19 13.27 3.68
C PRO A 41 -12.37 14.44 4.24
N SER A 42 -11.10 14.19 4.49
CA SER A 42 -10.09 15.23 4.71
C SER A 42 -8.74 14.80 4.18
N SER A 43 -7.88 15.78 3.90
CA SER A 43 -6.52 15.55 3.44
C SER A 43 -5.51 16.27 4.32
N PHE A 44 -4.38 15.62 4.57
CA PHE A 44 -3.27 16.17 5.34
C PHE A 44 -1.97 15.96 4.58
N LYS A 45 -1.13 17.00 4.56
CA LYS A 45 0.25 16.92 4.07
C LYS A 45 1.12 16.40 5.20
N ILE A 46 1.50 15.14 5.15
CA ILE A 46 2.26 14.46 6.21
C ILE A 46 3.35 13.61 5.58
N ASP A 47 4.52 13.65 6.15
CA ASP A 47 5.62 12.74 5.86
C ASP A 47 5.60 11.58 6.86
N ILE A 48 5.11 10.42 6.43
CA ILE A 48 4.98 9.25 7.29
C ILE A 48 6.32 8.67 7.76
N THR A 49 7.45 9.11 7.19
CA THR A 49 8.79 8.71 7.65
C THR A 49 9.20 9.41 8.93
N LYS A 50 8.47 10.46 9.33
CA LYS A 50 8.73 11.29 10.51
C LYS A 50 7.74 10.94 11.62
N LYS A 51 8.27 10.46 12.74
CA LYS A 51 7.43 10.08 13.90
C LYS A 51 6.55 11.23 14.40
N HIS A 52 7.12 12.44 14.48
CA HIS A 52 6.38 13.63 14.93
C HIS A 52 5.16 13.90 14.04
N ASP A 53 5.33 13.84 12.72
CA ASP A 53 4.26 14.11 11.75
C ASP A 53 3.12 13.06 11.87
N VAL A 54 3.46 11.78 12.07
CA VAL A 54 2.47 10.72 12.28
C VAL A 54 1.70 10.90 13.60
N MET A 55 2.39 11.33 14.66
CA MET A 55 1.74 11.65 15.95
C MET A 55 0.80 12.86 15.83
N GLU A 56 1.20 13.88 15.08
CA GLU A 56 0.35 15.04 14.81
C GLU A 56 -0.88 14.65 13.97
N LEU A 57 -0.69 13.87 12.91
CA LEU A 57 -1.78 13.31 12.12
C LEU A 57 -2.79 12.57 13.00
N GLN A 58 -2.32 11.72 13.91
CA GLN A 58 -3.20 11.00 14.84
C GLN A 58 -4.08 11.96 15.66
N LYS A 59 -3.48 13.03 16.21
CA LYS A 59 -4.22 14.05 16.98
C LYS A 59 -5.28 14.76 16.13
N LEU A 60 -4.91 15.18 14.91
CA LEU A 60 -5.83 15.86 13.98
C LEU A 60 -7.01 14.97 13.59
N VAL A 61 -6.74 13.70 13.27
CA VAL A 61 -7.77 12.71 12.93
C VAL A 61 -8.71 12.50 14.12
N LEU A 62 -8.18 12.29 15.32
CA LEU A 62 -9.00 12.08 16.52
C LEU A 62 -9.79 13.33 16.92
N LYS A 63 -9.25 14.52 16.70
CA LYS A 63 -9.97 15.80 16.91
C LYS A 63 -11.21 15.88 16.03
N LYS A 64 -11.08 15.47 14.73
CA LYS A 64 -12.17 15.57 13.75
C LYS A 64 -13.15 14.41 13.82
N TYR A 65 -12.65 13.17 13.84
CA TYR A 65 -13.49 11.97 13.66
C TYR A 65 -13.70 11.15 14.95
N LYS A 66 -12.97 11.47 16.02
CA LYS A 66 -13.03 10.81 17.34
C LYS A 66 -12.53 9.35 17.35
N LYS A 67 -12.40 8.71 16.21
CA LYS A 67 -12.02 7.30 16.06
C LYS A 67 -11.26 7.04 14.77
N VAL A 68 -10.63 5.87 14.68
CA VAL A 68 -10.07 5.31 13.45
C VAL A 68 -10.45 3.83 13.38
N ASP A 69 -11.29 3.48 12.42
CA ASP A 69 -11.74 2.10 12.25
C ASP A 69 -10.79 1.29 11.36
N ILE A 70 -10.24 1.92 10.31
CA ILE A 70 -9.41 1.25 9.31
C ILE A 70 -8.17 2.09 9.02
N LEU A 71 -7.00 1.45 9.01
CA LEU A 71 -5.74 2.00 8.51
C LEU A 71 -5.31 1.24 7.26
N VAL A 72 -5.16 1.93 6.13
CA VAL A 72 -4.60 1.37 4.90
C VAL A 72 -3.20 1.92 4.68
N ASN A 73 -2.18 1.11 4.91
CA ASN A 73 -0.79 1.45 4.66
C ASN A 73 -0.46 1.21 3.18
N ASN A 74 -0.75 2.21 2.35
CA ASN A 74 -0.55 2.16 0.90
C ASN A 74 0.63 3.03 0.43
N ALA A 75 0.98 4.08 1.16
CA ALA A 75 2.04 5.00 0.77
C ALA A 75 3.39 4.28 0.61
N HIS A 76 4.06 4.55 -0.51
CA HIS A 76 5.39 4.05 -0.79
C HIS A 76 6.14 5.00 -1.72
N SER A 77 7.46 4.97 -1.68
CA SER A 77 8.33 5.70 -2.58
C SER A 77 9.18 4.75 -3.41
N ILE A 78 9.38 5.13 -4.67
CA ILE A 78 10.42 4.58 -5.53
C ILE A 78 11.22 5.80 -6.00
N PRO A 79 12.54 5.87 -5.76
CA PRO A 79 13.39 6.98 -6.18
C PRO A 79 13.43 7.10 -7.71
N ARG A 80 12.52 7.88 -8.30
CA ARG A 80 12.34 7.92 -9.77
C ARG A 80 13.27 8.91 -10.45
N THR A 81 13.77 9.89 -9.73
CA THR A 81 14.57 11.00 -10.28
C THR A 81 16.07 10.85 -10.06
N HIS A 82 16.50 9.89 -9.26
CA HIS A 82 17.92 9.71 -8.97
C HIS A 82 18.66 9.11 -10.19
N PRO A 83 19.82 9.66 -10.59
CA PRO A 83 20.54 9.22 -11.79
C PRO A 83 21.04 7.76 -11.73
N LYS A 84 21.32 7.25 -10.54
CA LYS A 84 21.75 5.84 -10.30
C LYS A 84 20.62 4.91 -9.86
N ARG A 85 19.36 5.28 -10.07
CA ARG A 85 18.21 4.44 -9.67
C ARG A 85 18.17 3.07 -10.33
N ASP A 86 18.75 2.98 -11.53
CA ASP A 86 18.80 1.77 -12.36
C ASP A 86 20.21 1.13 -12.33
N ALA A 87 21.02 1.44 -11.30
CA ALA A 87 22.31 0.81 -11.09
C ALA A 87 22.14 -0.69 -10.81
N PRO A 88 23.09 -1.55 -11.24
CA PRO A 88 23.08 -2.96 -10.86
C PRO A 88 23.17 -3.12 -9.34
N PHE A 89 22.78 -4.29 -8.86
CA PHE A 89 22.71 -4.56 -7.42
C PHE A 89 24.04 -4.30 -6.70
N GLU A 90 25.14 -4.68 -7.34
CA GLU A 90 26.50 -4.55 -6.81
C GLU A 90 26.93 -3.10 -6.59
N ASP A 91 26.38 -2.17 -7.38
CA ASP A 91 26.70 -0.73 -7.36
C ASP A 91 25.52 0.12 -6.88
N TYR A 92 24.47 -0.52 -6.34
CA TYR A 92 23.25 0.19 -5.95
C TYR A 92 23.52 1.13 -4.76
N PRO A 93 23.21 2.45 -4.87
CA PRO A 93 23.53 3.41 -3.84
C PRO A 93 22.82 3.13 -2.51
N LEU A 94 23.56 3.15 -1.41
CA LEU A 94 23.02 2.91 -0.06
C LEU A 94 21.97 3.95 0.32
N GLU A 95 22.16 5.21 -0.09
CA GLU A 95 21.20 6.28 0.17
C GLU A 95 19.82 6.02 -0.44
N LEU A 96 19.75 5.39 -1.62
CA LEU A 96 18.47 4.99 -2.25
C LEU A 96 17.82 3.82 -1.53
N TRP A 97 18.62 2.90 -1.05
CA TRP A 97 18.17 1.81 -0.19
C TRP A 97 17.55 2.37 1.10
N ASP A 98 18.25 3.27 1.79
CA ASP A 98 17.80 3.85 3.06
C ASP A 98 16.54 4.71 2.88
N GLU A 99 16.45 5.48 1.81
CA GLU A 99 15.23 6.23 1.45
C GLU A 99 14.03 5.29 1.29
N ALA A 100 14.22 4.20 0.54
CA ALA A 100 13.17 3.23 0.30
C ALA A 100 12.76 2.48 1.58
N ILE A 101 13.71 2.06 2.42
CA ILE A 101 13.42 1.46 3.73
C ILE A 101 12.65 2.45 4.62
N SER A 102 13.06 3.72 4.60
CA SER A 102 12.40 4.77 5.39
C SER A 102 10.93 4.95 5.00
N SER A 103 10.64 5.06 3.70
CA SER A 103 9.26 5.28 3.23
C SER A 103 8.42 4.00 3.25
N ASN A 104 8.97 2.88 2.76
CA ASN A 104 8.19 1.68 2.47
C ASN A 104 8.04 0.73 3.66
N LEU A 105 8.88 0.89 4.68
CA LEU A 105 8.84 0.04 5.88
C LEU A 105 8.70 0.84 7.18
N ARG A 106 9.59 1.82 7.45
CA ARG A 106 9.50 2.66 8.64
C ARG A 106 8.18 3.42 8.70
N GLY A 107 7.72 4.00 7.57
CA GLY A 107 6.44 4.69 7.51
C GLY A 107 5.26 3.81 7.93
N ILE A 108 5.22 2.57 7.42
CA ILE A 108 4.20 1.58 7.79
C ILE A 108 4.29 1.23 9.28
N PHE A 109 5.49 1.03 9.80
CA PHE A 109 5.73 0.77 11.22
C PHE A 109 5.20 1.91 12.08
N LEU A 110 5.55 3.16 11.79
CA LEU A 110 5.12 4.34 12.56
C LEU A 110 3.60 4.53 12.53
N CYS A 111 2.98 4.41 11.34
CA CYS A 111 1.53 4.49 11.21
C CYS A 111 0.84 3.37 12.00
N SER A 112 1.30 2.14 11.86
CA SER A 112 0.74 1.00 12.60
C SER A 112 0.91 1.16 14.11
N GLN A 113 2.04 1.70 14.58
CA GLN A 113 2.29 1.95 15.99
C GLN A 113 1.35 3.01 16.55
N GLU A 114 1.23 4.17 15.89
CA GLU A 114 0.44 5.29 16.43
C GLU A 114 -1.06 5.05 16.30
N PHE A 115 -1.53 4.55 15.16
CA PHE A 115 -2.96 4.24 15.00
C PHE A 115 -3.36 2.94 15.71
N GLY A 116 -2.45 1.99 15.88
CA GLY A 116 -2.65 0.83 16.73
C GLY A 116 -2.96 1.19 18.19
N LYS A 117 -2.30 2.22 18.75
CA LYS A 117 -2.64 2.75 20.09
C LYS A 117 -4.09 3.23 20.18
N VAL A 118 -4.59 3.84 19.11
CA VAL A 118 -5.99 4.28 19.01
C VAL A 118 -6.93 3.09 19.00
N MET A 119 -6.66 2.12 18.11
CA MET A 119 -7.46 0.91 17.96
C MET A 119 -7.50 0.05 19.24
N LEU A 120 -6.39 -0.01 19.98
CA LEU A 120 -6.32 -0.68 21.29
C LEU A 120 -7.26 -0.03 22.33
N LYS A 121 -7.30 1.32 22.38
CA LYS A 121 -8.23 2.05 23.25
C LYS A 121 -9.69 1.87 22.82
N GLN A 122 -9.94 1.78 21.51
CA GLN A 122 -11.27 1.53 20.93
C GLN A 122 -11.72 0.08 21.10
N LYS A 123 -10.80 -0.86 21.38
CA LYS A 123 -11.02 -2.31 21.38
C LYS A 123 -11.58 -2.84 20.04
N LYS A 124 -11.28 -2.16 18.95
CA LYS A 124 -11.62 -2.56 17.58
C LYS A 124 -10.72 -1.83 16.58
N GLY A 125 -10.30 -2.53 15.51
CA GLY A 125 -9.58 -1.90 14.40
C GLY A 125 -9.23 -2.87 13.29
N VAL A 126 -8.95 -2.30 12.11
CA VAL A 126 -8.49 -3.04 10.94
C VAL A 126 -7.26 -2.35 10.36
N ILE A 127 -6.19 -3.09 10.14
CA ILE A 127 -5.00 -2.60 9.43
C ILE A 127 -4.82 -3.43 8.17
N ILE A 128 -4.71 -2.75 7.02
CA ILE A 128 -4.46 -3.36 5.72
C ILE A 128 -3.14 -2.81 5.20
N ASN A 129 -2.16 -3.69 5.06
CA ASN A 129 -0.84 -3.35 4.53
C ASN A 129 -0.77 -3.72 3.05
N ILE A 130 -0.38 -2.78 2.20
CA ILE A 130 -0.28 -3.03 0.76
C ILE A 130 1.12 -3.55 0.42
N SER A 131 1.17 -4.79 -0.09
CA SER A 131 2.38 -5.44 -0.56
C SER A 131 2.35 -5.65 -2.08
N SER A 132 3.28 -6.42 -2.59
CA SER A 132 3.46 -6.79 -3.99
C SER A 132 3.79 -8.27 -4.08
N ILE A 133 3.53 -8.87 -5.24
CA ILE A 133 4.02 -10.23 -5.56
C ILE A 133 5.52 -10.36 -5.28
N TYR A 134 6.29 -9.29 -5.47
CA TYR A 134 7.74 -9.28 -5.18
C TYR A 134 8.09 -9.25 -3.68
N GLY A 135 7.10 -9.20 -2.81
CA GLY A 135 7.25 -9.53 -1.38
C GLY A 135 7.08 -11.03 -1.07
N MET A 136 6.74 -11.85 -2.08
CA MET A 136 6.53 -13.30 -1.95
C MET A 136 7.50 -14.10 -2.79
N VAL A 137 7.81 -13.60 -4.00
CA VAL A 137 8.70 -14.25 -4.98
C VAL A 137 9.73 -13.26 -5.47
N GLY A 138 10.88 -13.75 -5.94
CA GLY A 138 11.89 -12.92 -6.62
C GLY A 138 11.33 -12.37 -7.93
N PRO A 139 11.67 -11.13 -8.30
CA PRO A 139 11.30 -10.57 -9.59
C PRO A 139 11.97 -11.33 -10.73
N ASP A 140 11.18 -11.73 -11.72
CA ASP A 140 11.73 -12.28 -12.96
C ASP A 140 12.23 -11.12 -13.84
N GLN A 141 13.51 -10.82 -13.74
CA GLN A 141 14.13 -9.70 -14.47
C GLN A 141 14.02 -9.84 -16.00
N ARG A 142 13.80 -11.06 -16.52
CA ARG A 142 13.64 -11.32 -17.96
C ARG A 142 12.44 -10.62 -18.59
N ILE A 143 11.40 -10.30 -17.79
CA ILE A 143 10.21 -9.60 -18.31
C ILE A 143 10.52 -8.18 -18.81
N TYR A 144 11.57 -7.57 -18.27
CA TYR A 144 12.00 -6.22 -18.67
C TYR A 144 12.77 -6.19 -19.99
N GLY A 145 13.24 -7.36 -20.49
CA GLY A 145 13.95 -7.52 -21.77
C GLY A 145 15.26 -6.72 -21.79
N LYS A 146 15.46 -5.97 -22.87
CA LYS A 146 16.65 -5.10 -23.04
C LYS A 146 16.48 -3.72 -22.38
N SER A 147 15.38 -3.45 -21.70
CA SER A 147 15.26 -2.22 -20.94
C SER A 147 16.16 -2.32 -19.69
N ARG A 148 16.82 -1.22 -19.32
CA ARG A 148 17.62 -1.15 -18.09
C ARG A 148 16.76 -1.02 -16.81
N PHE A 149 15.45 -1.25 -16.92
CA PHE A 149 14.53 -1.20 -15.80
C PHE A 149 14.45 -2.58 -15.17
N ASP A 150 15.11 -2.73 -14.05
CA ASP A 150 14.98 -3.90 -13.21
C ASP A 150 14.13 -3.57 -11.96
N SER A 151 13.53 -4.58 -11.34
CA SER A 151 12.94 -4.40 -10.03
C SER A 151 14.06 -4.31 -8.99
N PRO A 152 14.23 -3.17 -8.31
CA PRO A 152 15.34 -3.00 -7.39
C PRO A 152 15.18 -3.86 -6.13
N ALA A 153 16.32 -4.26 -5.54
CA ALA A 153 16.36 -5.15 -4.37
C ALA A 153 15.55 -4.63 -3.18
N PHE A 154 15.61 -3.31 -2.91
CA PHE A 154 14.86 -2.71 -1.80
C PHE A 154 13.35 -2.95 -1.91
N TYR A 155 12.83 -3.02 -3.15
CA TYR A 155 11.40 -3.20 -3.34
C TYR A 155 10.95 -4.57 -2.86
N SER A 156 11.63 -5.63 -3.27
CA SER A 156 11.35 -6.99 -2.79
C SER A 156 11.59 -7.12 -1.28
N ALA A 157 12.70 -6.57 -0.78
CA ALA A 157 13.01 -6.61 0.64
C ALA A 157 11.93 -5.92 1.50
N THR A 158 11.54 -4.70 1.14
CA THR A 158 10.51 -3.96 1.90
C THR A 158 9.14 -4.62 1.80
N LYS A 159 8.74 -5.10 0.62
CA LYS A 159 7.43 -5.76 0.43
C LYS A 159 7.36 -7.13 1.12
N GLY A 160 8.47 -7.87 1.20
CA GLY A 160 8.57 -9.09 2.02
C GLY A 160 8.51 -8.79 3.52
N ALA A 161 9.22 -7.75 3.96
CA ALA A 161 9.17 -7.29 5.36
C ALA A 161 7.75 -6.89 5.78
N VAL A 162 6.98 -6.22 4.91
CA VAL A 162 5.57 -5.83 5.16
C VAL A 162 4.69 -7.06 5.39
N VAL A 163 4.85 -8.12 4.60
CA VAL A 163 4.09 -9.37 4.78
C VAL A 163 4.36 -9.99 6.15
N ASN A 164 5.63 -10.03 6.57
CA ASN A 164 5.97 -10.62 7.87
C ASN A 164 5.64 -9.69 9.05
N LEU A 165 5.77 -8.37 8.89
CA LEU A 165 5.31 -7.39 9.89
C LEU A 165 3.80 -7.53 10.14
N THR A 166 3.01 -7.80 9.10
CA THR A 166 1.57 -8.08 9.23
C THR A 166 1.29 -9.25 10.16
N ARG A 167 2.01 -10.38 9.98
CA ARG A 167 1.88 -11.55 10.86
C ARG A 167 2.30 -11.24 12.29
N TYR A 168 3.41 -10.52 12.45
CA TYR A 168 3.86 -10.09 13.77
C TYR A 168 2.80 -9.26 14.49
N LEU A 169 2.24 -8.23 13.84
CA LEU A 169 1.24 -7.35 14.44
C LEU A 169 -0.06 -8.10 14.78
N ALA A 170 -0.52 -8.99 13.89
CA ALA A 170 -1.70 -9.82 14.14
C ALA A 170 -1.51 -10.71 15.37
N ALA A 171 -0.36 -11.36 15.50
CA ALA A 171 -0.01 -12.18 16.66
C ALA A 171 0.18 -11.33 17.93
N TYR A 172 0.85 -10.19 17.83
CA TYR A 172 1.12 -9.30 18.95
C TYR A 172 -0.18 -8.73 19.58
N TRP A 173 -1.18 -8.43 18.75
CA TRP A 173 -2.48 -7.94 19.20
C TRP A 173 -3.55 -9.04 19.31
N HIS A 174 -3.14 -10.29 19.60
CA HIS A 174 -4.10 -11.36 19.83
C HIS A 174 -5.12 -10.96 20.90
N GLN A 175 -6.39 -11.36 20.71
CA GLN A 175 -7.51 -11.05 21.62
C GLN A 175 -7.80 -9.54 21.84
N LYS A 176 -7.24 -8.63 21.03
CA LYS A 176 -7.48 -7.19 21.11
C LYS A 176 -8.54 -6.70 20.14
N ASN A 177 -9.16 -7.61 19.38
CA ASN A 177 -10.15 -7.27 18.36
C ASN A 177 -9.56 -6.29 17.29
N ILE A 178 -8.28 -6.47 16.95
CA ILE A 178 -7.60 -5.75 15.88
C ILE A 178 -7.16 -6.77 14.85
N ARG A 179 -7.67 -6.64 13.62
CA ARG A 179 -7.26 -7.47 12.50
C ARG A 179 -6.17 -6.77 11.70
N VAL A 180 -5.12 -7.50 11.35
CA VAL A 180 -4.03 -6.98 10.52
C VAL A 180 -3.79 -7.94 9.38
N ASN A 181 -3.97 -7.47 8.14
CA ASN A 181 -3.81 -8.29 6.95
C ASN A 181 -2.99 -7.58 5.88
N THR A 182 -2.42 -8.35 4.98
CA THR A 182 -1.75 -7.85 3.78
C THR A 182 -2.67 -8.04 2.58
N LEU A 183 -2.74 -7.02 1.73
CA LEU A 183 -3.25 -7.13 0.36
C LEU A 183 -2.05 -7.08 -0.59
N THR A 184 -1.71 -8.21 -1.19
CA THR A 184 -0.62 -8.35 -2.15
C THR A 184 -1.13 -8.17 -3.57
N LEU A 185 -0.59 -7.15 -4.25
CA LEU A 185 -1.00 -6.78 -5.59
C LEU A 185 -0.05 -7.38 -6.63
N GLY A 186 -0.63 -7.90 -7.71
CA GLY A 186 0.07 -8.08 -8.98
C GLY A 186 0.38 -6.76 -9.68
N GLY A 187 1.00 -6.82 -10.86
CA GLY A 187 1.33 -5.64 -11.65
C GLY A 187 0.08 -4.94 -12.15
N VAL A 188 -0.08 -3.67 -11.77
CA VAL A 188 -1.20 -2.81 -12.16
C VAL A 188 -0.86 -2.08 -13.44
N PHE A 189 -1.65 -2.24 -14.49
CA PHE A 189 -1.44 -1.54 -15.75
C PHE A 189 -1.70 -0.03 -15.58
N ASP A 190 -0.78 0.77 -16.13
CA ASP A 190 -0.92 2.21 -16.26
C ASP A 190 -0.32 2.65 -17.60
N SER A 191 -1.14 3.21 -18.48
CA SER A 191 -0.74 3.60 -19.83
C SER A 191 0.37 4.66 -19.87
N ASN A 192 0.49 5.47 -18.82
CA ASN A 192 1.55 6.48 -18.72
C ASN A 192 2.92 5.86 -18.37
N LEU A 193 2.92 4.77 -17.61
CA LEU A 193 4.12 4.08 -17.15
C LEU A 193 4.53 2.93 -18.07
N HIS A 194 3.55 2.15 -18.57
CA HIS A 194 3.77 0.92 -19.32
C HIS A 194 3.73 1.15 -20.84
N LYS A 195 4.60 2.05 -21.32
CA LYS A 195 4.74 2.35 -22.76
C LYS A 195 5.42 1.22 -23.55
N ASN A 196 6.23 0.41 -22.89
CA ASN A 196 6.92 -0.73 -23.52
C ASN A 196 5.96 -1.90 -23.71
N LYS A 197 5.48 -2.11 -24.94
CA LYS A 197 4.56 -3.19 -25.30
C LYS A 197 5.12 -4.58 -25.03
N ASN A 198 6.44 -4.76 -25.18
CA ASN A 198 7.11 -6.05 -24.91
C ASN A 198 7.05 -6.37 -23.40
N PHE A 199 7.30 -5.39 -22.55
CA PHE A 199 7.14 -5.58 -21.10
C PHE A 199 5.70 -6.00 -20.75
N VAL A 200 4.69 -5.28 -21.29
CA VAL A 200 3.28 -5.61 -21.02
C VAL A 200 2.96 -7.02 -21.50
N LYS A 201 3.42 -7.42 -22.69
CA LYS A 201 3.26 -8.78 -23.22
C LYS A 201 3.95 -9.82 -22.33
N ASN A 202 5.22 -9.58 -21.97
CA ASN A 202 6.00 -10.51 -21.14
C ASN A 202 5.37 -10.67 -19.76
N TYR A 203 4.92 -9.56 -19.15
CA TYR A 203 4.19 -9.60 -17.89
C TYR A 203 2.90 -10.40 -18.01
N SER A 204 2.08 -10.11 -19.02
CA SER A 204 0.78 -10.78 -19.25
C SER A 204 0.94 -12.29 -19.43
N ASN A 205 1.97 -12.73 -20.14
CA ASN A 205 2.28 -14.15 -20.34
C ASN A 205 2.64 -14.91 -19.04
N LYS A 206 2.99 -14.18 -17.99
CA LYS A 206 3.27 -14.75 -16.65
C LYS A 206 2.03 -14.83 -15.77
N THR A 207 0.93 -14.24 -16.17
CA THR A 207 -0.34 -14.35 -15.45
C THR A 207 -1.22 -15.43 -16.06
N ILE A 208 -1.91 -16.21 -15.23
CA ILE A 208 -2.90 -17.21 -15.72
C ILE A 208 -4.04 -16.51 -16.44
N ILE A 209 -4.47 -15.33 -15.95
CA ILE A 209 -5.53 -14.52 -16.58
C ILE A 209 -5.08 -13.89 -17.91
N GLY A 210 -3.79 -13.86 -18.23
CA GLY A 210 -3.26 -13.39 -19.52
C GLY A 210 -3.20 -11.87 -19.68
N ARG A 211 -3.30 -11.08 -18.59
CA ARG A 211 -3.20 -9.62 -18.61
C ARG A 211 -2.63 -9.06 -17.32
N MET A 212 -2.12 -7.84 -17.37
CA MET A 212 -1.87 -7.04 -16.17
C MET A 212 -3.17 -6.67 -15.47
N GLY A 213 -3.11 -6.45 -14.17
CA GLY A 213 -4.26 -6.03 -13.36
C GLY A 213 -4.74 -4.63 -13.74
N LYS A 214 -6.04 -4.41 -13.69
CA LYS A 214 -6.64 -3.06 -13.67
C LYS A 214 -6.74 -2.58 -12.22
N LYS A 215 -6.88 -1.27 -12.03
CA LYS A 215 -7.03 -0.71 -10.67
C LYS A 215 -8.25 -1.27 -9.95
N GLU A 216 -9.30 -1.58 -10.70
CA GLU A 216 -10.59 -2.13 -10.24
C GLU A 216 -10.50 -3.59 -9.77
N ASP A 217 -9.55 -4.36 -10.26
CA ASP A 217 -9.40 -5.77 -9.90
C ASP A 217 -9.10 -5.98 -8.39
N PHE A 218 -8.69 -4.93 -7.69
CA PHE A 218 -8.33 -4.98 -6.27
C PHE A 218 -9.43 -4.48 -5.33
N ASP A 219 -10.50 -3.89 -5.86
CA ASP A 219 -11.57 -3.25 -5.09
C ASP A 219 -12.27 -4.22 -4.15
N GLY A 220 -12.68 -5.38 -4.67
CA GLY A 220 -13.37 -6.41 -3.88
C GLY A 220 -12.54 -6.93 -2.72
N ALA A 221 -11.25 -7.18 -2.94
CA ALA A 221 -10.34 -7.65 -1.89
C ALA A 221 -10.10 -6.59 -0.81
N LEU A 222 -10.00 -5.31 -1.20
CA LEU A 222 -9.90 -4.21 -0.25
C LEU A 222 -11.17 -4.10 0.62
N LEU A 223 -12.35 -4.11 -0.01
CA LEU A 223 -13.64 -4.03 0.71
C LEU A 223 -13.84 -5.24 1.63
N PHE A 224 -13.50 -6.44 1.16
CA PHE A 224 -13.53 -7.65 1.99
C PHE A 224 -12.68 -7.48 3.25
N LEU A 225 -11.42 -7.08 3.12
CA LEU A 225 -10.51 -6.90 4.26
C LEU A 225 -10.94 -5.74 5.17
N ALA A 226 -11.54 -4.69 4.63
CA ALA A 226 -11.99 -3.51 5.35
C ALA A 226 -13.30 -3.73 6.13
N SER A 227 -14.09 -4.74 5.77
CA SER A 227 -15.44 -5.00 6.32
C SER A 227 -15.45 -6.17 7.31
N ASP A 228 -16.59 -6.32 8.00
CA ASP A 228 -16.85 -7.43 8.90
C ASP A 228 -17.00 -8.78 8.15
N ALA A 229 -17.11 -8.79 6.80
CA ALA A 229 -17.05 -10.00 5.98
C ALA A 229 -15.73 -10.78 6.16
N SER A 230 -14.67 -10.13 6.65
CA SER A 230 -13.38 -10.74 6.96
C SER A 230 -13.11 -10.84 8.47
N GLU A 231 -14.14 -10.94 9.30
CA GLU A 231 -13.99 -10.96 10.77
C GLU A 231 -13.07 -12.09 11.26
N TYR A 232 -13.07 -13.23 10.58
CA TYR A 232 -12.19 -14.37 10.93
C TYR A 232 -10.86 -14.38 10.16
N VAL A 233 -10.48 -13.24 9.53
CA VAL A 233 -9.27 -13.12 8.73
C VAL A 233 -8.31 -12.13 9.40
N THR A 234 -7.19 -12.64 9.94
CA THR A 234 -6.09 -11.83 10.49
C THR A 234 -4.76 -12.54 10.29
N GLY A 235 -3.67 -11.80 10.13
CA GLY A 235 -2.33 -12.33 9.82
C GLY A 235 -2.19 -12.90 8.41
N SER A 236 -3.22 -12.75 7.59
CA SER A 236 -3.30 -13.32 6.26
C SER A 236 -2.68 -12.41 5.20
N ASN A 237 -2.27 -13.03 4.09
CA ASN A 237 -1.85 -12.34 2.89
C ASN A 237 -2.82 -12.70 1.75
N ILE A 238 -3.69 -11.76 1.40
CA ILE A 238 -4.63 -11.92 0.28
C ILE A 238 -3.93 -11.49 -1.00
N VAL A 239 -3.74 -12.45 -1.90
CA VAL A 239 -3.02 -12.26 -3.16
C VAL A 239 -4.02 -12.03 -4.29
N VAL A 240 -3.84 -10.91 -5.02
CA VAL A 240 -4.63 -10.56 -6.20
C VAL A 240 -3.65 -10.23 -7.32
N ASP A 241 -3.25 -11.23 -8.09
CA ASP A 241 -2.13 -11.12 -9.04
C ASP A 241 -2.38 -11.75 -10.42
N GLY A 242 -3.61 -12.19 -10.67
CA GLY A 242 -3.97 -12.86 -11.91
C GLY A 242 -3.34 -14.25 -12.07
N GLY A 243 -2.90 -14.88 -10.96
CA GLY A 243 -2.24 -16.17 -10.95
C GLY A 243 -0.74 -16.13 -11.25
N TRP A 244 -0.10 -14.93 -11.18
CA TRP A 244 1.35 -14.80 -11.38
C TRP A 244 2.17 -15.72 -10.47
N THR A 245 1.78 -15.84 -9.20
CA THR A 245 2.52 -16.64 -8.19
C THR A 245 2.01 -18.06 -8.02
N ALA A 246 1.09 -18.52 -8.86
CA ALA A 246 0.46 -19.82 -8.72
C ALA A 246 1.15 -20.95 -9.51
N TRP A 247 2.18 -20.67 -10.33
CA TRP A 247 2.91 -21.62 -11.15
C TRP A 247 4.41 -21.35 -11.22
#